data_4011a239d7710c12f8ec1ba8b904b111
#
_entry.id   4011a239d7710c12f8ec1ba8b904b111
#
_cell.length_a   1.000
_cell.length_b   1.000
_cell.length_c   1.000
_cell.angle_alpha   90.00
_cell.angle_beta   90.00
_cell.angle_gamma   90.00
#
_symmetry.space_group_name_H-M   'P 1'
#
loop_
_entity.id
_entity.type
_entity.pdbx_description
1 polymer ?
#
loop_
_entity_poly.entity_id
_entity_poly.type
_entity_poly.pdbx_seq_one_letter_code
_entity_poly.pdbx_strand_id
1 'polypeptide(L)'
;MAIVRYTASADNTITNAFKEDLNTRGTGSNMGASDTLEVFGIYAQESSASAELSRALIKFPTTAISSDRTATTIPASGSVNFFLKMYNVAHSETLPIDYKLTVARITNDWQEGYGLDMDNYTDLT
;
A
#
# COMPACT_ATOMS: atom_id res chain seq x y z
N MET A 1 21.81 -21.43 3.18
CA MET A 1 20.65 -20.70 2.59
C MET A 1 20.95 -19.22 2.73
N ALA A 2 21.00 -18.49 1.62
CA ALA A 2 21.22 -17.04 1.65
C ALA A 2 19.86 -16.33 1.72
N ILE A 3 19.76 -15.28 2.52
CA ILE A 3 18.60 -14.37 2.59
C ILE A 3 19.05 -13.02 2.05
N VAL A 4 18.43 -12.58 0.97
CA VAL A 4 18.63 -11.23 0.42
C VAL A 4 17.41 -10.40 0.77
N ARG A 5 17.62 -9.13 1.09
CA ARG A 5 16.54 -8.20 1.46
C ARG A 5 16.54 -7.01 0.52
N TYR A 6 15.36 -6.64 0.07
CA TYR A 6 15.12 -5.45 -0.71
C TYR A 6 14.13 -4.57 0.04
N THR A 7 14.44 -3.30 0.16
CA THR A 7 13.52 -2.31 0.72
C THR A 7 12.62 -1.79 -0.39
N ALA A 8 11.39 -1.47 -0.08
CA ALA A 8 10.51 -0.78 -0.99
C ALA A 8 11.14 0.53 -1.47
N SER A 9 10.95 0.86 -2.72
CA SER A 9 11.47 2.09 -3.35
C SER A 9 10.39 3.15 -3.51
N ALA A 10 9.14 2.79 -3.39
CA ALA A 10 7.98 3.68 -3.38
C ALA A 10 6.80 2.96 -2.71
N ASP A 11 5.98 3.73 -2.02
CA ASP A 11 4.74 3.23 -1.45
C ASP A 11 3.68 4.33 -1.38
N ASN A 12 2.43 3.95 -1.26
CA ASN A 12 1.31 4.86 -1.13
C ASN A 12 0.10 4.13 -0.58
N THR A 13 -0.79 4.85 0.05
CA THR A 13 -2.13 4.39 0.37
C THR A 13 -3.13 5.05 -0.57
N ILE A 14 -3.93 4.26 -1.25
CA ILE A 14 -5.05 4.74 -2.06
C ILE A 14 -6.37 4.32 -1.43
N THR A 15 -7.39 5.16 -1.59
CA THR A 15 -8.71 4.92 -1.02
C THR A 15 -9.81 5.39 -1.94
N ASN A 16 -11.00 4.87 -1.71
CA ASN A 16 -12.25 5.36 -2.29
C ASN A 16 -13.13 6.08 -1.25
N ALA A 17 -12.53 6.60 -0.17
CA ALA A 17 -13.24 7.29 0.88
C ALA A 17 -14.08 8.46 0.38
N PHE A 18 -15.14 8.77 1.12
CA PHE A 18 -15.93 9.97 0.89
C PHE A 18 -15.24 11.21 1.45
N LYS A 19 -15.52 12.37 0.86
CA LYS A 19 -15.21 13.65 1.46
C LYS A 19 -16.08 13.88 2.70
N GLU A 20 -15.79 14.95 3.43
CA GLU A 20 -16.52 15.35 4.62
C GLU A 20 -18.05 15.50 4.37
N ASP A 21 -18.45 15.82 3.15
CA ASP A 21 -19.85 15.90 2.74
C ASP A 21 -20.56 14.55 2.68
N LEU A 22 -19.86 13.44 2.83
CA LEU A 22 -20.33 12.05 2.69
C LEU A 22 -21.08 11.75 1.39
N ASN A 23 -20.89 12.57 0.38
CA ASN A 23 -21.61 12.50 -0.88
C ASN A 23 -20.65 12.37 -2.07
N THR A 24 -19.49 12.99 -1.96
CA THR A 24 -18.48 13.02 -3.00
C THR A 24 -17.32 12.11 -2.65
N ARG A 25 -16.90 11.23 -3.56
CA ARG A 25 -15.69 10.43 -3.37
C ARG A 25 -14.44 11.34 -3.47
N GLY A 26 -13.51 11.15 -2.57
CA GLY A 26 -12.21 11.80 -2.65
C GLY A 26 -11.38 11.17 -3.75
N THR A 27 -11.03 11.96 -4.78
CA THR A 27 -10.24 11.50 -5.93
C THR A 27 -8.87 12.17 -6.03
N GLY A 28 -8.64 13.21 -5.21
CA GLY A 28 -7.40 13.97 -5.18
C GLY A 28 -6.53 13.68 -3.96
N SER A 29 -6.87 12.69 -3.14
CA SER A 29 -6.05 12.35 -1.97
C SER A 29 -4.79 11.57 -2.37
N ASN A 30 -3.68 11.91 -1.75
CA ASN A 30 -2.40 11.25 -1.94
C ASN A 30 -1.66 11.12 -0.61
N MET A 31 -1.11 9.95 -0.34
CA MET A 31 -0.39 9.59 0.88
C MET A 31 1.06 9.19 0.61
N GLY A 32 1.62 9.60 -0.53
CA GLY A 32 2.97 9.18 -0.93
C GLY A 32 4.11 9.72 -0.06
N ALA A 33 3.87 10.78 0.72
CA ALA A 33 4.84 11.30 1.68
C ALA A 33 4.57 10.84 3.12
N SER A 34 3.60 9.96 3.32
CA SER A 34 3.31 9.40 4.65
C SER A 34 4.36 8.36 5.06
N ASP A 35 4.75 8.39 6.33
CA ASP A 35 5.67 7.39 6.91
C ASP A 35 4.98 6.04 7.17
N THR A 36 3.68 5.96 6.98
CA THR A 36 2.89 4.76 7.27
C THR A 36 1.93 4.44 6.14
N LEU A 37 1.72 3.15 5.89
CA LEU A 37 0.67 2.65 5.02
C LEU A 37 -0.57 2.31 5.83
N GLU A 38 -1.72 2.76 5.37
CA GLU A 38 -2.98 2.50 6.03
C GLU A 38 -3.82 1.48 5.28
N VAL A 39 -4.32 0.50 6.01
CA VAL A 39 -5.29 -0.47 5.48
C VAL A 39 -6.53 -0.45 6.34
N PHE A 40 -7.62 0.01 5.78
CA PHE A 40 -8.90 0.10 6.47
C PHE A 40 -10.07 -0.34 5.58
N GLY A 41 -11.16 -0.64 6.24
CA GLY A 41 -12.48 -0.82 5.64
C GLY A 41 -13.52 -0.16 6.55
N ILE A 42 -14.24 0.82 6.04
CA ILE A 42 -15.32 1.52 6.74
C ILE A 42 -16.61 1.22 6.00
N TYR A 43 -17.64 0.85 6.72
CA TYR A 43 -18.92 0.46 6.16
C TYR A 43 -20.04 1.32 6.74
N ALA A 44 -21.05 1.53 5.95
CA ALA A 44 -22.30 2.20 6.35
C ALA A 44 -22.12 3.65 6.85
N GLN A 45 -21.15 4.37 6.34
CA GLN A 45 -20.90 5.76 6.73
C GLN A 45 -21.89 6.72 6.05
N GLU A 46 -22.07 6.57 4.74
CA GLU A 46 -23.02 7.40 3.97
C GLU A 46 -24.41 6.73 3.91
N SER A 47 -24.44 5.43 3.65
CA SER A 47 -25.66 4.63 3.60
C SER A 47 -25.37 3.21 4.06
N SER A 48 -26.40 2.44 4.40
CA SER A 48 -26.23 1.07 4.89
C SER A 48 -25.49 0.13 3.92
N ALA A 49 -25.37 0.52 2.65
CA ALA A 49 -24.67 -0.23 1.61
C ALA A 49 -23.30 0.39 1.25
N SER A 50 -22.92 1.54 1.82
CA SER A 50 -21.66 2.18 1.48
C SER A 50 -20.46 1.43 2.06
N ALA A 51 -19.37 1.42 1.30
CA ALA A 51 -18.09 0.88 1.74
C ALA A 51 -16.95 1.79 1.30
N GLU A 52 -16.07 2.08 2.21
CA GLU A 52 -14.83 2.82 2.00
C GLU A 52 -13.66 1.91 2.31
N LEU A 53 -12.80 1.72 1.34
CA LEU A 53 -11.70 0.77 1.41
C LEU A 53 -10.40 1.47 1.05
N SER A 54 -9.35 1.11 1.75
CA SER A 54 -7.99 1.47 1.36
C SER A 54 -7.23 0.30 0.75
N ARG A 55 -6.20 0.62 0.00
CA ARG A 55 -5.21 -0.32 -0.53
C ARG A 55 -3.83 0.28 -0.42
N ALA A 56 -2.89 -0.50 0.12
CA ALA A 56 -1.49 -0.14 0.11
C ALA A 56 -0.86 -0.54 -1.24
N LEU A 57 -0.17 0.38 -1.87
CA LEU A 57 0.66 0.17 -3.05
C LEU A 57 2.11 0.10 -2.58
N ILE A 58 2.87 -0.88 -3.02
CA ILE A 58 4.28 -1.04 -2.64
C ILE A 58 5.07 -1.42 -3.90
N LYS A 59 6.14 -0.69 -4.18
CA LYS A 59 7.03 -0.91 -5.32
C LYS A 59 8.42 -1.31 -4.83
N PHE A 60 8.97 -2.36 -5.40
CA PHE A 60 10.31 -2.85 -5.10
C PHE A 60 11.28 -2.62 -6.27
N PRO A 61 12.60 -2.48 -6.02
CA PRO A 61 13.59 -2.21 -7.07
C PRO A 61 13.84 -3.46 -7.93
N THR A 62 13.02 -3.68 -8.94
CA THR A 62 13.10 -4.86 -9.82
C THR A 62 14.43 -4.97 -10.56
N THR A 63 15.09 -3.85 -10.86
CA THR A 63 16.42 -3.83 -11.48
C THR A 63 17.45 -4.47 -10.57
N ALA A 64 17.46 -4.15 -9.28
CA ALA A 64 18.37 -4.75 -8.30
C ALA A 64 18.17 -6.27 -8.20
N ILE A 65 16.91 -6.70 -8.14
CA ILE A 65 16.53 -8.13 -8.12
C ILE A 65 17.03 -8.84 -9.40
N SER A 66 16.87 -8.20 -10.55
CA SER A 66 17.34 -8.73 -11.84
C SER A 66 18.86 -8.84 -11.89
N SER A 67 19.57 -7.83 -11.39
CA SER A 67 21.03 -7.83 -11.31
C SER A 67 21.57 -8.95 -10.43
N ASP A 68 20.94 -9.14 -9.26
CA ASP A 68 21.31 -10.21 -8.34
C ASP A 68 21.03 -11.60 -8.90
N ARG A 69 20.04 -11.76 -9.75
CA ARG A 69 19.83 -13.00 -10.51
C ARG A 69 20.93 -13.24 -11.52
N THR A 70 21.32 -12.23 -12.26
CA THR A 70 22.39 -12.31 -13.26
C THR A 70 23.73 -12.64 -12.58
N ALA A 71 23.97 -12.04 -11.42
CA ALA A 71 25.17 -12.30 -10.60
C ALA A 71 25.11 -13.64 -9.83
N THR A 72 24.07 -14.42 -9.98
CA THR A 72 23.82 -15.67 -9.22
C THR A 72 23.76 -15.51 -7.69
N THR A 73 23.63 -14.27 -7.20
CA THR A 73 23.41 -13.98 -5.77
C THR A 73 22.11 -14.59 -5.27
N ILE A 74 21.08 -14.54 -6.12
CA ILE A 74 19.84 -15.30 -5.93
C ILE A 74 19.66 -16.32 -7.05
N PRO A 75 19.12 -17.52 -6.76
CA PRO A 75 18.93 -18.56 -7.77
C PRO A 75 17.91 -18.16 -8.84
N ALA A 76 17.87 -18.93 -9.91
CA ALA A 76 16.86 -18.81 -10.95
C ALA A 76 15.43 -18.97 -10.40
N SER A 77 14.45 -18.46 -11.13
CA SER A 77 13.05 -18.59 -10.75
C SER A 77 12.64 -20.06 -10.55
N GLY A 78 11.78 -20.31 -9.57
CA GLY A 78 11.38 -21.65 -9.17
C GLY A 78 12.12 -22.20 -7.95
N SER A 79 13.30 -21.65 -7.62
CA SER A 79 14.09 -22.04 -6.44
C SER A 79 14.14 -20.94 -5.37
N VAL A 80 13.34 -19.87 -5.52
CA VAL A 80 13.32 -18.71 -4.63
C VAL A 80 11.93 -18.52 -4.07
N ASN A 81 11.85 -18.33 -2.76
CA ASN A 81 10.64 -17.88 -2.08
C ASN A 81 10.74 -16.40 -1.78
N PHE A 82 9.70 -15.64 -2.09
CA PHE A 82 9.59 -14.23 -1.77
C PHE A 82 8.64 -14.04 -0.59
N PHE A 83 9.06 -13.24 0.37
CA PHE A 83 8.28 -12.90 1.55
C PHE A 83 8.16 -11.39 1.64
N LEU A 84 6.93 -10.89 1.73
CA LEU A 84 6.67 -9.50 2.11
C LEU A 84 6.76 -9.41 3.63
N LYS A 85 7.64 -8.53 4.13
CA LYS A 85 7.77 -8.26 5.55
C LYS A 85 7.28 -6.85 5.83
N MET A 86 6.25 -6.75 6.64
CA MET A 86 5.69 -5.50 7.14
C MET A 86 5.71 -5.49 8.66
N TYR A 87 5.66 -4.31 9.24
CA TYR A 87 5.56 -4.12 10.69
C TYR A 87 4.28 -3.35 10.97
N ASN A 88 3.58 -3.75 12.00
CA ASN A 88 2.47 -2.97 12.50
C ASN A 88 3.00 -1.78 13.32
N VAL A 89 2.48 -0.60 13.06
CA VAL A 89 2.80 0.61 13.82
C VAL A 89 1.88 0.64 15.05
N ALA A 90 2.40 1.10 16.17
CA ALA A 90 1.60 1.29 17.37
C ALA A 90 0.56 2.40 17.11
N HIS A 91 -0.70 2.11 17.40
CA HIS A 91 -1.82 3.03 17.25
C HIS A 91 -2.87 2.77 18.34
N SER A 92 -3.77 3.74 18.53
CA SER A 92 -4.86 3.67 19.52
C SER A 92 -6.15 3.05 18.98
N GLU A 93 -6.20 2.82 17.67
CA GLU A 93 -7.41 2.31 17.01
C GLU A 93 -7.67 0.84 17.32
N THR A 94 -8.93 0.46 17.26
CA THR A 94 -9.35 -0.93 17.46
C THR A 94 -8.99 -1.77 16.23
N LEU A 95 -8.24 -2.84 16.45
CA LEU A 95 -7.96 -3.83 15.41
C LEU A 95 -9.07 -4.89 15.38
N PRO A 96 -9.49 -5.35 14.19
CA PRO A 96 -10.33 -6.54 14.11
C PRO A 96 -9.58 -7.76 14.63
N ILE A 97 -10.32 -8.68 15.28
CA ILE A 97 -9.75 -9.93 15.83
C ILE A 97 -9.22 -10.82 14.69
N ASP A 98 -9.96 -10.85 13.60
CA ASP A 98 -9.59 -11.58 12.39
C ASP A 98 -9.71 -10.66 11.17
N TYR A 99 -8.63 -10.51 10.40
CA TYR A 99 -8.66 -9.84 9.11
C TYR A 99 -7.75 -10.55 8.11
N LYS A 100 -8.07 -10.41 6.85
CA LYS A 100 -7.34 -11.02 5.76
C LYS A 100 -6.81 -9.96 4.82
N LEU A 101 -5.48 -9.92 4.65
CA LEU A 101 -4.85 -9.13 3.61
C LEU A 101 -4.60 -9.99 2.38
N THR A 102 -4.92 -9.45 1.21
CA THR A 102 -4.62 -10.09 -0.07
C THR A 102 -3.53 -9.30 -0.77
N VAL A 103 -2.47 -9.97 -1.15
CA VAL A 103 -1.39 -9.40 -1.96
C VAL A 103 -1.64 -9.75 -3.42
N ALA A 104 -1.66 -8.74 -4.28
CA ALA A 104 -1.85 -8.90 -5.70
C ALA A 104 -0.80 -8.13 -6.50
N ARG A 105 -0.48 -8.62 -7.69
CA ARG A 105 0.42 -7.90 -8.61
C ARG A 105 -0.34 -6.76 -9.27
N ILE A 106 0.31 -5.59 -9.32
CA ILE A 106 -0.16 -4.44 -10.10
C ILE A 106 0.46 -4.52 -11.51
N THR A 107 -0.35 -4.29 -12.53
CA THR A 107 0.05 -4.34 -13.94
C THR A 107 0.33 -2.95 -14.52
N ASN A 108 -0.25 -1.92 -13.93
CA ASN A 108 -0.06 -0.53 -14.35
C ASN A 108 1.05 0.11 -13.52
N ASP A 109 1.83 0.97 -14.14
CA ASP A 109 2.78 1.80 -13.42
C ASP A 109 2.04 2.91 -12.66
N TRP A 110 2.66 3.37 -11.58
CA TRP A 110 2.11 4.40 -10.72
C TRP A 110 3.24 5.23 -10.11
N GLN A 111 2.91 6.44 -9.69
CA GLN A 111 3.82 7.35 -9.01
C GLN A 111 3.39 7.50 -7.55
N GLU A 112 4.37 7.63 -6.68
CA GLU A 112 4.17 7.72 -5.23
C GLU A 112 3.43 9.00 -4.84
N GLY A 113 3.78 10.13 -5.48
CA GLY A 113 3.28 11.44 -5.09
C GLY A 113 3.97 11.97 -3.83
N TYR A 114 3.50 13.13 -3.36
CA TYR A 114 4.10 13.86 -2.24
C TYR A 114 3.08 14.32 -1.20
N GLY A 115 1.85 13.87 -1.32
CA GLY A 115 0.76 14.24 -0.42
C GLY A 115 0.87 13.53 0.92
N LEU A 116 0.31 14.18 1.94
CA LEU A 116 0.16 13.64 3.30
C LEU A 116 -1.30 13.57 3.72
N ASP A 117 -2.19 13.99 2.84
CA ASP A 117 -3.54 14.32 3.22
C ASP A 117 -4.56 13.33 2.70
N MET A 118 -5.20 12.63 3.64
CA MET A 118 -6.42 11.88 3.41
C MET A 118 -7.67 12.63 3.88
N ASP A 119 -7.56 13.55 4.82
CA ASP A 119 -8.69 14.20 5.45
C ASP A 119 -9.29 15.28 4.55
N ASN A 120 -8.45 16.14 3.99
CA ASN A 120 -8.90 17.20 3.09
C ASN A 120 -9.03 16.74 1.63
N TYR A 121 -8.56 15.56 1.32
CA TYR A 121 -8.57 14.97 -0.04
C TYR A 121 -7.99 15.91 -1.09
N THR A 122 -6.96 16.63 -0.72
CA THR A 122 -6.27 17.58 -1.57
C THR A 122 -4.86 17.09 -1.83
N ASP A 123 -4.49 16.97 -3.09
CA ASP A 123 -3.11 16.66 -3.43
C ASP A 123 -2.22 17.86 -3.12
N LEU A 124 -1.20 17.63 -2.34
CA LEU A 124 -0.06 18.53 -2.24
C LEU A 124 0.86 18.22 -3.43
N THR A 125 0.64 18.92 -4.52
CA THR A 125 1.46 18.81 -5.73
C THR A 125 2.69 19.70 -5.64
#